data_bea8b62b79259652db8a1edba260b96f
#
_entry.id   bea8b62b79259652db8a1edba260b96f
#
_cell.length_a   1.000
_cell.length_b   1.000
_cell.length_c   1.000
_cell.angle_alpha   90.00
_cell.angle_beta   90.00
_cell.angle_gamma   90.00
#
_symmetry.space_group_name_H-M   'P 1'
#
loop_
_entity.id
_entity.type
_entity.pdbx_description
1 polymer ?
#
loop_
_entity_poly.entity_id
_entity_poly.type
_entity_poly.pdbx_seq_one_letter_code
_entity_poly.pdbx_strand_id
1 'polypeptide(L)'
;MNIDTSNYNEWIGRSESSNDLLTLAPLKGLAATLDKKKVDFSPGDKIPSLWHWLYFLNPAKQSNLANDGHAARGNFLPPIPLPGRMWGGSRFEFHANF
;
A
#
# COMPACT_ATOMS: atom_id res chain seq x y z
N MET A 1 -12.84 -21.23 -15.28
CA MET A 1 -11.90 -20.65 -16.25
C MET A 1 -10.50 -21.08 -15.87
N ASN A 2 -9.81 -21.69 -16.82
CA ASN A 2 -8.40 -22.06 -16.61
C ASN A 2 -7.51 -20.91 -17.10
N ILE A 3 -6.68 -20.42 -16.21
CA ILE A 3 -5.68 -19.40 -16.54
C ILE A 3 -4.33 -20.10 -16.57
N ASP A 4 -3.62 -20.00 -17.70
CA ASP A 4 -2.27 -20.48 -17.78
C ASP A 4 -1.34 -19.49 -17.08
N THR A 5 -0.82 -19.87 -15.91
CA THR A 5 0.07 -19.03 -15.12
C THR A 5 1.53 -19.14 -15.54
N SER A 6 1.88 -20.05 -16.47
CA SER A 6 3.26 -20.20 -16.91
C SER A 6 3.80 -18.95 -17.59
N ASN A 7 2.94 -18.19 -18.28
CA ASN A 7 3.32 -16.94 -18.95
C ASN A 7 3.63 -15.80 -17.96
N TYR A 8 3.38 -16.00 -16.68
CA TYR A 8 3.63 -14.96 -15.66
C TYR A 8 4.90 -15.20 -14.85
N ASN A 9 5.68 -16.24 -15.18
CA ASN A 9 6.90 -16.56 -14.44
C ASN A 9 7.94 -15.42 -14.52
N GLU A 10 7.97 -14.65 -15.59
CA GLU A 10 8.87 -13.50 -15.75
C GLU A 10 8.53 -12.37 -14.77
N TRP A 11 7.34 -12.40 -14.16
CA TRP A 11 6.90 -11.40 -13.19
C TRP A 11 7.38 -11.70 -11.77
N ILE A 12 7.89 -12.91 -11.55
CA ILE A 12 8.43 -13.31 -10.26
C ILE A 12 9.76 -12.62 -10.02
N GLY A 13 9.97 -12.09 -8.83
CA GLY A 13 11.20 -11.41 -8.45
C GLY A 13 11.24 -9.93 -8.81
N ARG A 14 10.20 -9.38 -9.42
CA ARG A 14 10.11 -7.94 -9.65
C ARG A 14 9.96 -7.20 -8.33
N SER A 15 10.55 -6.03 -8.26
CA SER A 15 10.46 -5.16 -7.09
C SER A 15 10.08 -3.75 -7.51
N GLU A 16 9.49 -3.05 -6.59
CA GLU A 16 9.27 -1.60 -6.70
C GLU A 16 9.58 -0.96 -5.37
N SER A 17 9.92 0.32 -5.40
CA SER A 17 10.22 1.07 -4.19
C SER A 17 9.60 2.45 -4.29
N SER A 18 9.30 3.03 -3.13
CA SER A 18 8.84 4.40 -3.04
C SER A 18 9.45 5.07 -1.81
N ASN A 19 9.55 6.38 -1.87
CA ASN A 19 10.06 7.19 -0.77
C ASN A 19 9.01 8.22 -0.37
N ASP A 20 8.95 8.52 0.91
CA ASP A 20 8.04 9.53 1.42
C ASP A 20 8.63 10.22 2.64
N LEU A 21 8.12 11.38 2.96
CA LEU A 21 8.44 12.10 4.18
C LEU A 21 7.35 11.81 5.21
N LEU A 22 7.76 11.26 6.35
CA LEU A 22 6.82 10.90 7.41
C LEU A 22 6.52 12.14 8.26
N THR A 23 5.44 12.84 7.90
CA THR A 23 5.00 14.04 8.60
C THR A 23 4.07 13.70 9.76
N LEU A 24 3.86 14.66 10.68
CA LEU A 24 3.08 14.42 11.90
C LEU A 24 1.58 14.41 11.68
N ALA A 25 1.08 15.16 10.71
CA ALA A 25 -0.35 15.35 10.53
C ALA A 25 -1.14 14.06 10.33
N PRO A 26 -0.74 13.10 9.47
CA PRO A 26 -1.48 11.85 9.33
C PRO A 26 -1.54 11.04 10.63
N LEU A 27 -0.46 11.05 11.43
CA LEU A 27 -0.43 10.33 12.71
C LEU A 27 -1.43 10.91 13.70
N LYS A 28 -1.48 12.22 13.80
CA LYS A 28 -2.44 12.93 14.67
C LYS A 28 -3.87 12.62 14.24
N GLY A 29 -4.15 12.64 12.94
CA GLY A 29 -5.47 12.36 12.40
C GLY A 29 -5.94 10.95 12.72
N LEU A 30 -5.10 9.95 12.51
CA LEU A 30 -5.47 8.56 12.79
C LEU A 30 -5.60 8.31 14.29
N ALA A 31 -4.70 8.85 15.13
CA ALA A 31 -4.79 8.72 16.57
C ALA A 31 -6.11 9.30 17.11
N ALA A 32 -6.52 10.46 16.60
CA ALA A 32 -7.79 11.07 16.96
C ALA A 32 -8.98 10.21 16.49
N THR A 33 -8.92 9.70 15.27
CA THR A 33 -9.97 8.84 14.70
C THR A 33 -10.16 7.57 15.52
N LEU A 34 -9.07 6.99 16.01
CA LEU A 34 -9.09 5.77 16.81
C LEU A 34 -9.26 6.03 18.31
N ASP A 35 -9.47 7.27 18.68
CA ASP A 35 -9.62 7.69 20.09
C ASP A 35 -8.45 7.25 20.98
N LYS A 36 -7.23 7.37 20.46
CA LYS A 36 -6.02 7.04 21.21
C LYS A 36 -5.70 8.11 22.25
N LYS A 37 -5.19 7.70 23.41
CA LYS A 37 -4.75 8.63 24.45
C LYS A 37 -3.60 9.51 23.97
N LYS A 38 -2.65 8.93 23.26
CA LYS A 38 -1.55 9.68 22.63
C LYS A 38 -2.00 10.16 21.25
N VAL A 39 -2.19 11.46 21.12
CA VAL A 39 -2.53 12.12 19.84
C VAL A 39 -1.40 13.03 19.34
N ASP A 40 -0.39 13.29 20.15
CA ASP A 40 0.75 14.13 19.80
C ASP A 40 1.97 13.27 19.53
N PHE A 41 2.60 13.53 18.40
CA PHE A 41 3.83 12.87 17.98
C PHE A 41 4.89 13.93 17.73
N SER A 42 6.14 13.60 17.98
CA SER A 42 7.29 14.48 17.78
C SER A 42 8.31 13.80 16.86
N PRO A 43 9.18 14.57 16.18
CA PRO A 43 10.26 13.99 15.40
C PRO A 43 11.07 13.00 16.24
N GLY A 44 11.37 11.82 15.67
CA GLY A 44 12.08 10.75 16.37
C GLY A 44 11.20 9.75 17.10
N ASP A 45 9.90 10.03 17.24
CA ASP A 45 8.96 9.06 17.81
C ASP A 45 8.80 7.84 16.91
N LYS A 46 8.57 6.69 17.52
CA LYS A 46 8.27 5.46 16.80
C LYS A 46 6.84 5.51 16.27
N ILE A 47 6.68 5.09 15.02
CA ILE A 47 5.37 4.96 14.40
C ILE A 47 4.78 3.60 14.76
N PRO A 48 3.53 3.54 15.25
CA PRO A 48 2.89 2.25 15.52
C PRO A 48 2.87 1.34 14.31
N SER A 49 2.96 0.04 14.56
CA SER A 49 2.97 -0.97 13.49
C SER A 49 1.77 -0.83 12.56
N LEU A 50 1.99 -0.95 11.27
CA LEU A 50 1.04 -0.75 10.17
C LEU A 50 0.62 0.70 9.90
N TRP A 51 0.93 1.65 10.76
CA TRP A 51 0.59 3.05 10.52
C TRP A 51 1.42 3.69 9.40
N HIS A 52 2.51 3.04 8.97
CA HIS A 52 3.24 3.46 7.78
C HIS A 52 2.35 3.46 6.52
N TRP A 53 1.22 2.75 6.53
CA TRP A 53 0.25 2.77 5.43
C TRP A 53 -0.44 4.12 5.25
N LEU A 54 -0.34 5.03 6.22
CA LEU A 54 -0.77 6.42 6.04
C LEU A 54 0.09 7.16 5.00
N TYR A 55 1.26 6.64 4.71
CA TYR A 55 2.26 7.21 3.83
C TYR A 55 2.46 6.33 2.60
N PHE A 56 3.39 6.74 1.75
CA PHE A 56 3.71 6.00 0.53
C PHE A 56 2.49 5.82 -0.38
N LEU A 57 1.57 6.78 -0.33
CA LEU A 57 0.38 6.76 -1.16
C LEU A 57 0.77 6.97 -2.62
N ASN A 58 0.10 6.26 -3.50
CA ASN A 58 0.33 6.34 -4.93
C ASN A 58 -0.91 6.92 -5.62
N PRO A 59 -1.06 8.26 -5.62
CA PRO A 59 -2.21 8.89 -6.23
C PRO A 59 -2.18 8.69 -7.74
N ALA A 60 -3.30 8.26 -8.30
CA ALA A 60 -3.48 8.11 -9.73
C ALA A 60 -4.45 9.17 -10.24
N LYS A 61 -4.18 9.68 -11.46
CA LYS A 61 -5.15 10.55 -12.14
C LYS A 61 -6.44 9.78 -12.38
N GLN A 62 -7.57 10.46 -12.27
CA GLN A 62 -8.87 9.82 -12.51
C GLN A 62 -8.92 9.16 -13.89
N SER A 63 -8.32 9.77 -14.90
CA SER A 63 -8.24 9.20 -16.25
C SER A 63 -7.46 7.88 -16.33
N ASN A 64 -6.64 7.57 -15.33
CA ASN A 64 -5.84 6.35 -15.27
C ASN A 64 -6.47 5.29 -14.33
N LEU A 65 -7.70 5.51 -13.88
CA LEU A 65 -8.40 4.53 -13.05
C LEU A 65 -9.05 3.47 -13.93
N ALA A 66 -9.01 2.23 -13.46
CA ALA A 66 -9.76 1.13 -14.07
C ALA A 66 -11.25 1.23 -13.72
N ASN A 67 -12.07 0.37 -14.33
CA ASN A 67 -13.52 0.38 -14.10
C ASN A 67 -13.94 0.15 -12.65
N ASP A 68 -13.11 -0.53 -11.86
CA ASP A 68 -13.35 -0.81 -10.45
C ASP A 68 -12.83 0.30 -9.51
N GLY A 69 -12.35 1.42 -10.06
CA GLY A 69 -11.80 2.52 -9.29
C GLY A 69 -10.35 2.35 -8.85
N HIS A 70 -9.72 1.21 -9.12
CA HIS A 70 -8.30 1.02 -8.88
C HIS A 70 -7.47 1.72 -9.95
N ALA A 71 -6.24 2.10 -9.60
CA ALA A 71 -5.29 2.59 -10.60
C ALA A 71 -5.08 1.55 -11.70
N ALA A 72 -4.88 2.00 -12.93
CA ALA A 72 -4.52 1.12 -14.03
C ALA A 72 -3.27 0.31 -13.65
N ARG A 73 -3.23 -0.95 -14.11
CA ARG A 73 -2.12 -1.84 -13.81
C ARG A 73 -0.81 -1.29 -14.37
N GLY A 74 0.21 -1.27 -13.53
CA GLY A 74 1.56 -0.90 -13.91
C GLY A 74 2.38 -2.12 -14.33
N ASN A 75 3.68 -2.05 -14.09
CA ASN A 75 4.66 -3.05 -14.51
C ASN A 75 5.07 -4.01 -13.38
N PHE A 76 4.48 -3.90 -12.20
CA PHE A 76 4.85 -4.73 -11.05
C PHE A 76 4.03 -6.02 -10.99
N LEU A 77 2.71 -5.92 -11.14
CA LEU A 77 1.81 -7.06 -11.13
C LEU A 77 1.51 -7.53 -12.55
N PRO A 78 1.38 -8.87 -12.77
CA PRO A 78 1.10 -9.39 -14.10
C PRO A 78 -0.30 -8.97 -14.60
N PRO A 79 -0.46 -8.78 -15.93
CA PRO A 79 -1.73 -8.39 -16.53
C PRO A 79 -2.68 -9.58 -16.67
N ILE A 80 -3.18 -10.09 -15.55
CA ILE A 80 -4.11 -11.21 -15.54
C ILE A 80 -5.44 -10.77 -16.14
N PRO A 81 -6.00 -11.53 -17.12
CA PRO A 81 -7.19 -11.11 -17.86
C PRO A 81 -8.49 -11.37 -17.10
N LEU A 82 -8.59 -10.81 -15.92
CA LEU A 82 -9.79 -10.85 -15.09
C LEU A 82 -10.29 -9.43 -14.84
N PRO A 83 -11.63 -9.23 -14.67
CA PRO A 83 -12.21 -7.89 -14.63
C PRO A 83 -11.87 -7.10 -13.36
N GLY A 84 -11.45 -7.76 -12.30
CA GLY A 84 -11.13 -7.09 -11.04
C GLY A 84 -10.06 -7.84 -10.26
N ARG A 85 -9.61 -7.22 -9.19
CA ARG A 85 -8.65 -7.80 -8.26
C ARG A 85 -9.07 -7.47 -6.85
N MET A 86 -8.81 -8.39 -5.93
CA MET A 86 -9.14 -8.25 -4.52
C MET A 86 -7.95 -8.64 -3.67
N TRP A 87 -7.89 -8.05 -2.49
CA TRP A 87 -6.89 -8.42 -1.51
C TRP A 87 -7.25 -9.79 -0.92
N GLY A 88 -6.34 -10.75 -1.09
CA GLY A 88 -6.58 -12.13 -0.64
C GLY A 88 -6.18 -12.40 0.81
N GLY A 89 -5.21 -11.67 1.32
CA GLY A 89 -4.72 -11.84 2.69
C GLY A 89 -3.33 -11.27 2.86
N SER A 90 -2.90 -11.19 4.12
CA SER A 90 -1.59 -10.62 4.47
C SER A 90 -0.98 -11.32 5.68
N ARG A 91 0.34 -11.34 5.69
CA ARG A 91 1.14 -11.70 6.85
C ARG A 91 2.22 -10.65 7.03
N PHE A 92 2.39 -10.17 8.26
CA PHE A 92 3.34 -9.10 8.56
C PHE A 92 4.36 -9.55 9.59
N GLU A 93 5.61 -9.18 9.36
CA GLU A 93 6.70 -9.34 10.31
C GLU A 93 7.39 -7.99 10.47
N PHE A 94 7.58 -7.56 11.71
CA PHE A 94 8.21 -6.26 12.02
C PHE A 94 9.57 -6.49 12.64
N HIS A 95 10.61 -6.10 11.90
CA HIS A 95 12.00 -6.28 12.32
C HIS A 95 12.61 -5.00 12.87
N ALA A 96 12.01 -3.84 12.56
CA ALA A 96 12.45 -2.53 12.99
C ALA A 96 11.28 -1.55 13.04
N ASN A 97 11.46 -0.41 13.70
CA ASN A 97 10.47 0.66 13.76
C ASN A 97 10.71 1.69 12.65
N PHE A 98 9.62 2.33 12.25
CA PHE A 98 9.69 3.47 11.35
C PHE A 98 9.99 4.76 12.11
#